data_46e81b177c1710a97ab300b2486d9a6b
#
_entry.id   46e81b177c1710a97ab300b2486d9a6b
#
_cell.length_a   1.000
_cell.length_b   1.000
_cell.length_c   1.000
_cell.angle_alpha   90.00
_cell.angle_beta   90.00
_cell.angle_gamma   90.00
#
_symmetry.space_group_name_H-M   'P 1'
#
loop_
_entity.id
_entity.type
_entity.pdbx_description
1 polymer ?
#
loop_
_entity_poly.entity_id
_entity_poly.type
_entity_poly.pdbx_seq_one_letter_code
_entity_poly.pdbx_strand_id
1 'polypeptide(L)'
;MLKPDGKPDRLLDQYEALCLWLFDPVNGYLMNGRGPGTTRKDRWGVTISWPEDHPGQQPITTEDLKVLKDITKWKEVVHAPDVEANCQDGWEECIKAAREAAGPDRLLFAFSGTGLFEQCHFLMGFEDTLTNLYEHPDEMHELIDYICEYKLKIMKLYCEKMHPDGIFFHDDWGTKTNLFMNPDMWREFFKEPYRKIYGYIRSQGMIAIHHADSYLAPIVDDMAEIGIQCWQGVLPENDIPALQRQLNGRMILMGGIGAAIDRPDSTEEEIRSYVRNVLETCGPGGHFIPSITYGLAGTIFKHVDPFIDDEIRKYNAQLHLPVRNTVMLPRRRVRSAPVAGASGETSSTSDVLSAISTSLCKGQRRRVLELVNTALSEGKSAEEILNGGLIAGMNTLGEDFSAGRAFVPEMLIAAKCMSQAMEVLKPLLQGSDLKAVGKAVIGTVKGDLHDIGKNIVKLAFESSGIEVVDLGVDSSAEAFIEAAQRENCSIIACSSLLTTSMNEMARVVELAGKAGIRDKVTIMIGGAPTSQEYCEAIGADLYTPDAATAARKAVEVLRARSA
;
A
#
# COMPACT_ATOMS: atom_id res chain seq x y z
N MET A 1 21.99 -18.11 0.90
CA MET A 1 21.80 -19.57 1.09
C MET A 1 22.96 -20.10 1.90
N LEU A 2 22.72 -21.10 2.73
CA LEU A 2 23.81 -21.83 3.35
C LEU A 2 24.23 -22.94 2.38
N LYS A 3 25.55 -23.13 2.14
CA LYS A 3 26.07 -24.35 1.53
C LYS A 3 25.63 -25.57 2.34
N PRO A 4 25.66 -26.79 1.77
CA PRO A 4 25.41 -28.02 2.53
C PRO A 4 26.29 -28.16 3.79
N ASP A 5 27.42 -27.45 3.86
CA ASP A 5 28.32 -27.40 5.01
C ASP A 5 27.98 -26.25 6.00
N GLY A 6 26.85 -25.57 5.84
CA GLY A 6 26.38 -24.52 6.74
C GLY A 6 27.08 -23.16 6.63
N LYS A 7 27.95 -22.97 5.63
CA LYS A 7 28.71 -21.72 5.48
C LYS A 7 27.95 -20.74 4.58
N PRO A 8 27.81 -19.44 4.95
CA PRO A 8 27.38 -18.43 4.02
C PRO A 8 28.47 -18.26 2.96
N ASP A 9 28.13 -18.56 1.71
CA ASP A 9 29.10 -18.54 0.63
C ASP A 9 29.28 -17.13 0.05
N ARG A 10 28.19 -16.42 -0.13
CA ARG A 10 28.13 -15.07 -0.66
C ARG A 10 26.74 -14.50 -0.50
N LEU A 11 26.59 -13.19 -0.59
CA LEU A 11 25.30 -12.57 -0.88
C LEU A 11 24.99 -12.83 -2.37
N LEU A 12 23.75 -13.22 -2.63
CA LEU A 12 23.20 -13.35 -3.98
C LEU A 12 22.20 -12.22 -4.17
N ASP A 13 22.09 -11.67 -5.37
CA ASP A 13 20.89 -10.92 -5.70
C ASP A 13 19.70 -11.87 -5.96
N GLN A 14 18.49 -11.30 -6.11
CA GLN A 14 17.30 -12.14 -6.33
C GLN A 14 17.36 -12.93 -7.64
N TYR A 15 17.98 -12.40 -8.70
CA TYR A 15 18.05 -13.05 -10.02
C TYR A 15 19.09 -14.17 -10.06
N GLU A 16 20.12 -14.08 -9.23
CA GLU A 16 21.06 -15.18 -9.01
C GLU A 16 20.46 -16.26 -8.09
N ALA A 17 19.59 -15.88 -7.13
CA ALA A 17 19.05 -16.78 -6.14
C ALA A 17 17.88 -17.61 -6.67
N LEU A 18 17.00 -17.02 -7.49
CA LEU A 18 15.77 -17.67 -7.91
C LEU A 18 15.39 -17.34 -9.37
N CYS A 19 14.62 -18.26 -9.95
CA CYS A 19 13.92 -18.09 -11.20
C CYS A 19 12.43 -18.02 -10.92
N LEU A 20 11.81 -16.88 -11.16
CA LEU A 20 10.39 -16.69 -10.99
C LEU A 20 9.65 -17.05 -12.28
N TRP A 21 8.71 -18.00 -12.20
CA TRP A 21 7.94 -18.48 -13.33
C TRP A 21 6.52 -17.95 -13.29
N LEU A 22 6.22 -17.05 -14.21
CA LEU A 22 4.96 -16.31 -14.28
C LEU A 22 3.88 -17.12 -15.03
N PHE A 23 3.46 -18.23 -14.46
CA PHE A 23 2.41 -19.08 -15.00
C PHE A 23 1.33 -19.31 -13.94
N ASP A 24 0.09 -18.98 -14.28
CA ASP A 24 -1.06 -19.26 -13.45
C ASP A 24 -1.78 -20.51 -13.97
N PRO A 25 -2.04 -21.54 -13.13
CA PRO A 25 -2.63 -22.79 -13.55
C PRO A 25 -4.01 -22.68 -14.22
N VAL A 26 -4.73 -21.61 -13.92
CA VAL A 26 -6.09 -21.36 -14.43
C VAL A 26 -6.07 -20.35 -15.58
N ASN A 27 -5.20 -19.34 -15.49
CA ASN A 27 -5.16 -18.25 -16.46
C ASN A 27 -4.03 -18.38 -17.51
N GLY A 28 -3.16 -19.36 -17.38
CA GLY A 28 -2.00 -19.55 -18.26
C GLY A 28 -0.86 -18.58 -17.97
N TYR A 29 0.02 -18.36 -18.94
CA TYR A 29 1.10 -17.39 -18.78
C TYR A 29 0.54 -15.99 -18.52
N LEU A 30 1.00 -15.36 -17.45
CA LEU A 30 0.50 -14.06 -17.02
C LEU A 30 0.65 -12.97 -18.10
N MET A 31 1.63 -13.11 -18.98
CA MET A 31 1.91 -12.16 -20.07
C MET A 31 1.24 -12.49 -21.40
N ASN A 32 0.58 -13.67 -21.54
CA ASN A 32 -0.06 -14.05 -22.79
C ASN A 32 -1.29 -13.20 -23.11
N GLY A 33 -1.27 -12.50 -24.26
CA GLY A 33 -2.35 -11.61 -24.69
C GLY A 33 -2.55 -10.40 -23.76
N ARG A 34 -1.57 -10.09 -22.96
CA ARG A 34 -1.57 -9.02 -21.95
C ARG A 34 -0.37 -8.13 -22.22
N GLY A 35 -0.64 -6.94 -22.68
CA GLY A 35 0.37 -5.96 -22.95
C GLY A 35 -0.18 -4.55 -22.77
N PRO A 36 0.70 -3.53 -22.82
CA PRO A 36 0.28 -2.14 -22.82
C PRO A 36 -0.84 -1.88 -23.84
N GLY A 37 -1.79 -1.03 -23.47
CA GLY A 37 -2.96 -0.69 -24.30
C GLY A 37 -4.14 -1.68 -24.21
N THR A 38 -4.07 -2.70 -23.35
CA THR A 38 -5.15 -3.72 -23.25
C THR A 38 -6.06 -3.51 -22.05
N THR A 39 -7.36 -3.75 -22.25
CA THR A 39 -8.36 -3.84 -21.18
C THR A 39 -9.17 -5.12 -21.37
N ARG A 40 -9.40 -5.88 -20.30
CA ARG A 40 -10.09 -7.17 -20.33
C ARG A 40 -10.79 -7.45 -19.02
N LYS A 41 -11.70 -8.41 -19.02
CA LYS A 41 -12.20 -9.02 -17.78
C LYS A 41 -11.38 -10.27 -17.46
N ASP A 42 -10.99 -10.42 -16.21
CA ASP A 42 -10.41 -11.67 -15.71
C ASP A 42 -11.52 -12.71 -15.42
N ARG A 43 -11.14 -13.89 -14.94
CA ARG A 43 -12.09 -14.97 -14.64
C ARG A 43 -12.91 -14.74 -13.35
N TRP A 44 -12.55 -13.76 -12.54
CA TRP A 44 -13.36 -13.30 -11.41
C TRP A 44 -14.39 -12.23 -11.84
N GLY A 45 -14.34 -11.82 -13.11
CA GLY A 45 -15.17 -10.75 -13.64
C GLY A 45 -14.60 -9.35 -13.44
N VAL A 46 -13.42 -9.22 -12.84
CA VAL A 46 -12.75 -7.94 -12.59
C VAL A 46 -12.25 -7.35 -13.91
N THR A 47 -12.51 -6.08 -14.13
CA THR A 47 -11.98 -5.35 -15.28
C THR A 47 -10.53 -4.97 -14.98
N ILE A 48 -9.60 -5.52 -15.76
CA ILE A 48 -8.16 -5.26 -15.65
C ILE A 48 -7.72 -4.43 -16.86
N SER A 49 -7.03 -3.33 -16.61
CA SER A 49 -6.44 -2.47 -17.65
C SER A 49 -4.93 -2.46 -17.54
N TRP A 50 -4.27 -2.41 -18.69
CA TRP A 50 -2.85 -2.13 -18.81
C TRP A 50 -2.67 -0.93 -19.74
N PRO A 51 -2.61 0.31 -19.22
CA PRO A 51 -2.36 1.48 -20.05
C PRO A 51 -1.01 1.40 -20.78
N GLU A 52 -0.91 2.06 -21.94
CA GLU A 52 0.29 2.00 -22.81
C GLU A 52 1.56 2.46 -22.09
N ASP A 53 1.43 3.47 -21.22
CA ASP A 53 2.54 4.10 -20.52
C ASP A 53 2.71 3.59 -19.07
N HIS A 54 2.04 2.47 -18.71
CA HIS A 54 2.06 1.95 -17.35
C HIS A 54 2.92 0.67 -17.25
N PRO A 55 3.72 0.49 -16.18
CA PRO A 55 4.60 -0.67 -16.03
C PRO A 55 3.85 -2.01 -15.80
N GLY A 56 2.55 -1.98 -15.48
CA GLY A 56 1.80 -3.19 -15.16
C GLY A 56 0.29 -3.06 -15.31
N GLN A 57 -0.40 -4.16 -15.05
CA GLN A 57 -1.85 -4.25 -15.07
C GLN A 57 -2.45 -3.73 -13.75
N GLN A 58 -3.64 -3.14 -13.83
CA GLN A 58 -4.39 -2.65 -12.66
C GLN A 58 -5.87 -3.00 -12.75
N PRO A 59 -6.55 -3.28 -11.64
CA PRO A 59 -8.00 -3.38 -11.61
C PRO A 59 -8.65 -2.01 -11.78
N ILE A 60 -9.76 -1.95 -12.50
CA ILE A 60 -10.63 -0.78 -12.56
C ILE A 60 -11.84 -1.06 -11.65
N THR A 61 -11.90 -0.35 -10.53
CA THR A 61 -12.92 -0.56 -9.49
C THR A 61 -13.85 0.64 -9.32
N THR A 62 -14.20 1.30 -10.44
CA THR A 62 -15.24 2.35 -10.44
C THR A 62 -16.61 1.73 -10.10
N GLU A 63 -17.55 2.54 -9.60
CA GLU A 63 -18.85 2.05 -9.12
C GLU A 63 -19.63 1.23 -10.15
N ASP A 64 -19.50 1.54 -11.43
CA ASP A 64 -20.14 0.79 -12.52
C ASP A 64 -19.42 -0.50 -12.89
N LEU A 65 -18.11 -0.60 -12.64
CA LEU A 65 -17.25 -1.74 -13.02
C LEU A 65 -16.91 -2.68 -11.86
N LYS A 66 -17.13 -2.31 -10.60
CA LYS A 66 -16.99 -3.19 -9.44
C LYS A 66 -17.80 -4.48 -9.62
N VAL A 67 -17.19 -5.62 -9.33
CA VAL A 67 -17.88 -6.92 -9.29
C VAL A 67 -18.80 -6.99 -8.08
N LEU A 68 -18.29 -6.59 -6.92
CA LEU A 68 -18.99 -6.62 -5.64
C LEU A 68 -19.26 -5.20 -5.16
N LYS A 69 -20.52 -4.77 -5.22
CA LYS A 69 -20.99 -3.43 -4.82
C LYS A 69 -21.60 -3.42 -3.41
N ASP A 70 -22.05 -4.57 -2.93
CA ASP A 70 -22.72 -4.76 -1.64
C ASP A 70 -22.21 -6.07 -1.05
N ILE A 71 -21.37 -5.98 -0.02
CA ILE A 71 -20.72 -7.15 0.59
C ILE A 71 -21.74 -8.16 1.13
N THR A 72 -22.92 -7.72 1.56
CA THR A 72 -23.96 -8.64 2.07
C THR A 72 -24.48 -9.60 1.01
N LYS A 73 -24.21 -9.31 -0.27
CA LYS A 73 -24.61 -10.12 -1.44
C LYS A 73 -23.44 -10.85 -2.10
N TRP A 74 -22.30 -10.91 -1.45
CA TRP A 74 -21.09 -11.47 -2.06
C TRP A 74 -21.29 -12.89 -2.61
N LYS A 75 -22.07 -13.74 -1.92
CA LYS A 75 -22.36 -15.13 -2.34
C LYS A 75 -23.15 -15.23 -3.64
N GLU A 76 -23.87 -14.16 -4.00
CA GLU A 76 -24.68 -14.12 -5.22
C GLU A 76 -23.88 -13.69 -6.45
N VAL A 77 -22.81 -12.89 -6.24
CA VAL A 77 -22.11 -12.22 -7.35
C VAL A 77 -20.64 -12.62 -7.49
N VAL A 78 -20.00 -13.09 -6.42
CA VAL A 78 -18.59 -13.49 -6.45
C VAL A 78 -18.46 -14.98 -6.66
N HIS A 79 -17.87 -15.37 -7.80
CA HIS A 79 -17.65 -16.76 -8.14
C HIS A 79 -16.18 -16.98 -8.49
N ALA A 80 -15.49 -17.76 -7.65
CA ALA A 80 -14.13 -18.18 -7.96
C ALA A 80 -14.10 -19.03 -9.24
N PRO A 81 -13.08 -18.86 -10.08
CA PRO A 81 -12.92 -19.72 -11.26
C PRO A 81 -12.86 -21.20 -10.85
N ASP A 82 -13.54 -22.04 -11.60
CA ASP A 82 -13.42 -23.48 -11.40
C ASP A 82 -12.00 -23.93 -11.79
N VAL A 83 -11.22 -24.35 -10.80
CA VAL A 83 -9.82 -24.69 -10.97
C VAL A 83 -9.65 -25.93 -11.85
N GLU A 84 -10.50 -26.94 -11.70
CA GLU A 84 -10.40 -28.20 -12.45
C GLU A 84 -10.83 -28.00 -13.90
N ALA A 85 -11.99 -27.36 -14.11
CA ALA A 85 -12.52 -27.10 -15.46
C ALA A 85 -11.66 -26.11 -16.27
N ASN A 86 -10.92 -25.23 -15.62
CA ASN A 86 -10.09 -24.22 -16.26
C ASN A 86 -8.58 -24.50 -16.18
N CYS A 87 -8.18 -25.64 -15.63
CA CYS A 87 -6.77 -26.02 -15.59
C CYS A 87 -6.20 -26.07 -17.02
N GLN A 88 -5.09 -25.38 -17.23
CA GLN A 88 -4.45 -25.30 -18.54
C GLN A 88 -3.86 -26.66 -18.94
N ASP A 89 -3.89 -26.97 -20.23
CA ASP A 89 -3.11 -28.06 -20.83
C ASP A 89 -1.64 -27.62 -21.02
N GLY A 90 -0.76 -28.57 -21.30
CA GLY A 90 0.64 -28.26 -21.63
C GLY A 90 1.56 -28.08 -20.41
N TRP A 91 1.19 -28.60 -19.26
CA TRP A 91 2.01 -28.55 -18.05
C TRP A 91 3.43 -29.11 -18.25
N GLU A 92 3.57 -30.23 -18.99
CA GLU A 92 4.88 -30.85 -19.22
C GLU A 92 5.84 -29.92 -19.96
N GLU A 93 5.36 -29.25 -21.00
CA GLU A 93 6.16 -28.28 -21.75
C GLU A 93 6.46 -27.04 -20.91
N CYS A 94 5.48 -26.55 -20.15
CA CYS A 94 5.65 -25.44 -19.23
C CYS A 94 6.70 -25.74 -18.15
N ILE A 95 6.63 -26.92 -17.52
CA ILE A 95 7.60 -27.36 -16.48
C ILE A 95 8.98 -27.51 -17.07
N LYS A 96 9.10 -28.13 -18.26
CA LYS A 96 10.38 -28.26 -18.96
C LYS A 96 11.00 -26.89 -19.23
N ALA A 97 10.24 -25.97 -19.81
CA ALA A 97 10.72 -24.60 -20.07
C ALA A 97 11.12 -23.85 -18.78
N ALA A 98 10.34 -24.02 -17.70
CA ALA A 98 10.64 -23.43 -16.41
C ALA A 98 11.96 -23.96 -15.80
N ARG A 99 12.19 -25.27 -15.85
CA ARG A 99 13.42 -25.93 -15.36
C ARG A 99 14.63 -25.57 -16.22
N GLU A 100 14.46 -25.49 -17.54
CA GLU A 100 15.51 -25.02 -18.45
C GLU A 100 15.88 -23.55 -18.16
N ALA A 101 14.88 -22.68 -17.94
CA ALA A 101 15.10 -21.29 -17.59
C ALA A 101 15.78 -21.13 -16.22
N ALA A 102 15.41 -21.93 -15.23
CA ALA A 102 16.05 -21.91 -13.91
C ALA A 102 17.52 -22.35 -13.98
N GLY A 103 17.82 -23.35 -14.79
CA GLY A 103 19.14 -23.98 -14.86
C GLY A 103 19.49 -24.70 -13.56
N PRO A 104 20.76 -25.16 -13.40
CA PRO A 104 21.17 -25.95 -12.24
C PRO A 104 21.42 -25.12 -10.96
N ASP A 105 21.63 -23.82 -11.08
CA ASP A 105 22.15 -22.97 -10.01
C ASP A 105 21.08 -22.12 -9.32
N ARG A 106 19.87 -22.01 -9.90
CA ARG A 106 18.77 -21.21 -9.35
C ARG A 106 17.61 -22.08 -8.89
N LEU A 107 16.92 -21.63 -7.84
CA LEU A 107 15.68 -22.23 -7.39
C LEU A 107 14.52 -21.79 -8.27
N LEU A 108 13.63 -22.70 -8.62
CA LEU A 108 12.44 -22.42 -9.41
C LEU A 108 11.26 -22.08 -8.50
N PHE A 109 10.71 -20.90 -8.65
CA PHE A 109 9.52 -20.46 -7.93
C PHE A 109 8.33 -20.27 -8.86
N ALA A 110 7.19 -20.83 -8.48
CA ALA A 110 5.92 -20.51 -9.12
C ALA A 110 5.37 -19.20 -8.53
N PHE A 111 4.92 -18.30 -9.41
CA PHE A 111 4.31 -17.04 -9.00
C PHE A 111 2.81 -17.23 -8.74
N SER A 112 2.33 -16.76 -7.61
CA SER A 112 0.90 -16.66 -7.29
C SER A 112 0.55 -15.22 -6.93
N GLY A 113 0.03 -14.49 -7.86
CA GLY A 113 -0.59 -13.17 -7.66
C GLY A 113 -2.10 -13.33 -7.64
N THR A 114 -2.75 -12.35 -7.38
CA THR A 114 -3.19 -11.56 -6.28
C THR A 114 -3.28 -12.33 -4.95
N GLY A 115 -3.00 -11.70 -3.82
CA GLY A 115 -3.19 -12.31 -2.51
C GLY A 115 -4.65 -12.28 -2.03
N LEU A 116 -4.86 -12.46 -0.73
CA LEU A 116 -6.22 -12.44 -0.16
C LEU A 116 -6.76 -11.02 -0.07
N PHE A 117 -5.94 -10.09 0.41
CA PHE A 117 -6.31 -8.68 0.52
C PHE A 117 -6.48 -8.04 -0.86
N GLU A 118 -5.51 -8.23 -1.75
CA GLU A 118 -5.59 -7.71 -3.12
C GLU A 118 -6.82 -8.25 -3.86
N GLN A 119 -7.16 -9.54 -3.71
CA GLN A 119 -8.34 -10.09 -4.37
C GLN A 119 -9.63 -9.44 -3.84
N CYS A 120 -9.71 -9.13 -2.55
CA CYS A 120 -10.86 -8.41 -2.01
C CYS A 120 -11.01 -7.04 -2.66
N HIS A 121 -9.93 -6.24 -2.70
CA HIS A 121 -10.03 -4.91 -3.28
C HIS A 121 -10.11 -4.90 -4.82
N PHE A 122 -9.70 -5.97 -5.50
CA PHE A 122 -9.97 -6.14 -6.93
C PHE A 122 -11.46 -6.36 -7.20
N LEU A 123 -12.17 -7.02 -6.28
CA LEU A 123 -13.61 -7.29 -6.42
C LEU A 123 -14.47 -6.06 -6.09
N MET A 124 -14.16 -5.33 -5.02
CA MET A 124 -15.04 -4.28 -4.48
C MET A 124 -14.41 -2.89 -4.39
N GLY A 125 -13.13 -2.73 -4.70
CA GLY A 125 -12.38 -1.50 -4.51
C GLY A 125 -11.71 -1.42 -3.15
N PHE A 126 -10.66 -0.59 -3.07
CA PHE A 126 -9.80 -0.49 -1.90
C PHE A 126 -10.54 0.08 -0.68
N GLU A 127 -11.28 1.18 -0.87
CA GLU A 127 -12.00 1.85 0.20
C GLU A 127 -13.09 0.96 0.80
N ASP A 128 -13.87 0.28 -0.06
CA ASP A 128 -14.94 -0.61 0.41
C ASP A 128 -14.36 -1.84 1.10
N THR A 129 -13.23 -2.38 0.64
CA THR A 129 -12.55 -3.48 1.33
C THR A 129 -12.20 -3.10 2.76
N LEU A 130 -11.52 -1.96 2.94
CA LEU A 130 -11.09 -1.51 4.26
C LEU A 130 -12.26 -1.13 5.16
N THR A 131 -13.31 -0.52 4.59
CA THR A 131 -14.50 -0.13 5.35
C THR A 131 -15.29 -1.36 5.81
N ASN A 132 -15.45 -2.36 4.93
CA ASN A 132 -16.22 -3.56 5.24
C ASN A 132 -15.56 -4.43 6.31
N LEU A 133 -14.23 -4.35 6.52
CA LEU A 133 -13.58 -4.99 7.68
C LEU A 133 -14.17 -4.51 9.02
N TYR A 134 -14.72 -3.28 9.06
CA TYR A 134 -15.39 -2.72 10.24
C TYR A 134 -16.91 -2.86 10.20
N GLU A 135 -17.53 -2.57 9.06
CA GLU A 135 -18.99 -2.48 8.95
C GLU A 135 -19.64 -3.86 8.77
N HIS A 136 -18.93 -4.82 8.16
CA HIS A 136 -19.42 -6.15 7.79
C HIS A 136 -18.37 -7.24 8.04
N PRO A 137 -17.88 -7.37 9.29
CA PRO A 137 -16.76 -8.29 9.59
C PRO A 137 -17.10 -9.76 9.29
N ASP A 138 -18.33 -10.21 9.54
CA ASP A 138 -18.72 -11.59 9.31
C ASP A 138 -18.69 -11.95 7.82
N GLU A 139 -19.23 -11.08 6.95
CA GLU A 139 -19.21 -11.26 5.50
C GLU A 139 -17.78 -11.17 4.94
N MET A 140 -16.94 -10.33 5.51
CA MET A 140 -15.54 -10.23 5.12
C MET A 140 -14.75 -11.49 5.51
N HIS A 141 -14.95 -12.04 6.69
CA HIS A 141 -14.38 -13.34 7.09
C HIS A 141 -14.78 -14.44 6.10
N GLU A 142 -16.07 -14.55 5.79
CA GLU A 142 -16.57 -15.56 4.84
C GLU A 142 -15.97 -15.39 3.43
N LEU A 143 -15.87 -14.16 2.92
CA LEU A 143 -15.29 -13.88 1.61
C LEU A 143 -13.79 -14.20 1.58
N ILE A 144 -13.03 -13.80 2.62
CA ILE A 144 -11.60 -14.07 2.72
C ILE A 144 -11.34 -15.58 2.80
N ASP A 145 -12.11 -16.31 3.59
CA ASP A 145 -12.01 -17.77 3.66
C ASP A 145 -12.35 -18.43 2.30
N TYR A 146 -13.37 -17.93 1.58
CA TYR A 146 -13.71 -18.42 0.25
C TYR A 146 -12.56 -18.20 -0.76
N ILE A 147 -11.92 -17.04 -0.73
CA ILE A 147 -10.74 -16.76 -1.58
C ILE A 147 -9.56 -17.65 -1.15
N CYS A 148 -9.36 -17.84 0.16
CA CYS A 148 -8.32 -18.71 0.70
C CYS A 148 -8.47 -20.16 0.19
N GLU A 149 -9.67 -20.72 0.21
CA GLU A 149 -9.95 -22.07 -0.32
C GLU A 149 -9.65 -22.17 -1.83
N TYR A 150 -9.97 -21.14 -2.60
CA TYR A 150 -9.57 -21.08 -4.01
C TYR A 150 -8.03 -21.08 -4.16
N LYS A 151 -7.33 -20.26 -3.38
CA LYS A 151 -5.85 -20.21 -3.40
C LYS A 151 -5.23 -21.54 -3.01
N LEU A 152 -5.77 -22.24 -2.03
CA LEU A 152 -5.31 -23.58 -1.65
C LEU A 152 -5.45 -24.60 -2.80
N LYS A 153 -6.51 -24.53 -3.60
CA LYS A 153 -6.64 -25.36 -4.81
C LYS A 153 -5.54 -25.04 -5.83
N ILE A 154 -5.20 -23.76 -6.03
CA ILE A 154 -4.09 -23.35 -6.90
C ILE A 154 -2.75 -23.85 -6.36
N MET A 155 -2.49 -23.71 -5.06
CA MET A 155 -1.28 -24.25 -4.43
C MET A 155 -1.16 -25.75 -4.63
N LYS A 156 -2.26 -26.47 -4.50
CA LYS A 156 -2.30 -27.92 -4.75
C LYS A 156 -1.90 -28.26 -6.18
N LEU A 157 -2.39 -27.54 -7.18
CA LEU A 157 -1.98 -27.75 -8.57
C LEU A 157 -0.48 -27.49 -8.78
N TYR A 158 0.07 -26.41 -8.23
CA TYR A 158 1.51 -26.17 -8.31
C TYR A 158 2.31 -27.31 -7.69
N CYS A 159 1.91 -27.74 -6.50
CA CYS A 159 2.58 -28.82 -5.79
C CYS A 159 2.50 -30.16 -6.52
N GLU A 160 1.33 -30.52 -7.07
CA GLU A 160 1.10 -31.82 -7.72
C GLU A 160 1.58 -31.87 -9.18
N LYS A 161 1.56 -30.77 -9.90
CA LYS A 161 1.88 -30.74 -11.33
C LYS A 161 3.27 -30.20 -11.62
N MET A 162 3.63 -29.08 -11.01
CA MET A 162 4.88 -28.38 -11.34
C MET A 162 6.06 -28.77 -10.46
N HIS A 163 5.80 -29.11 -9.19
CA HIS A 163 6.83 -29.39 -8.18
C HIS A 163 7.94 -28.31 -8.16
N PRO A 164 7.61 -27.01 -7.98
CA PRO A 164 8.62 -25.97 -7.90
C PRO A 164 9.43 -26.10 -6.60
N ASP A 165 10.57 -25.42 -6.49
CA ASP A 165 11.33 -25.37 -5.25
C ASP A 165 10.65 -24.51 -4.19
N GLY A 166 9.76 -23.60 -4.62
CA GLY A 166 8.94 -22.78 -3.74
C GLY A 166 7.84 -22.03 -4.47
N ILE A 167 7.05 -21.31 -3.68
CA ILE A 167 5.98 -20.44 -4.15
C ILE A 167 6.33 -18.99 -3.78
N PHE A 168 6.23 -18.12 -4.76
CA PHE A 168 6.33 -16.67 -4.60
C PHE A 168 4.90 -16.10 -4.61
N PHE A 169 4.40 -15.77 -3.41
CA PHE A 169 3.05 -15.31 -3.20
C PHE A 169 3.03 -13.80 -3.05
N HIS A 170 2.17 -13.12 -3.82
CA HIS A 170 2.09 -11.66 -3.87
C HIS A 170 0.83 -11.16 -3.19
N ASP A 171 0.99 -10.27 -2.20
CA ASP A 171 -0.08 -9.49 -1.57
C ASP A 171 0.49 -8.31 -0.78
N ASP A 172 0.15 -7.10 -1.15
CA ASP A 172 0.57 -5.90 -0.44
C ASP A 172 -0.36 -5.57 0.73
N TRP A 173 0.22 -5.31 1.91
CA TRP A 173 -0.53 -5.03 3.14
C TRP A 173 -0.28 -3.63 3.72
N GLY A 174 0.44 -2.80 2.99
CA GLY A 174 0.80 -1.46 3.44
C GLY A 174 1.30 -0.54 2.36
N THR A 175 1.50 0.71 2.77
CA THR A 175 2.24 1.71 2.02
C THR A 175 3.75 1.60 2.31
N LYS A 176 4.55 2.51 1.78
CA LYS A 176 5.99 2.59 2.11
C LYS A 176 6.28 2.92 3.57
N THR A 177 5.33 3.53 4.26
CA THR A 177 5.55 4.07 5.61
C THR A 177 4.62 3.50 6.68
N ASN A 178 3.53 2.82 6.28
CA ASN A 178 2.56 2.28 7.23
C ASN A 178 1.80 1.09 6.65
N LEU A 179 1.22 0.25 7.52
CA LEU A 179 0.23 -0.75 7.13
C LEU A 179 -1.04 -0.08 6.59
N PHE A 180 -1.79 -0.78 5.73
CA PHE A 180 -3.12 -0.31 5.30
C PHE A 180 -4.13 -0.34 6.44
N MET A 181 -4.01 -1.31 7.34
CA MET A 181 -4.88 -1.52 8.50
C MET A 181 -4.05 -1.75 9.76
N ASN A 182 -4.66 -1.57 10.94
CA ASN A 182 -3.94 -1.83 12.18
C ASN A 182 -3.53 -3.31 12.32
N PRO A 183 -2.43 -3.61 13.04
CA PRO A 183 -1.91 -4.97 13.17
C PRO A 183 -2.92 -5.99 13.72
N ASP A 184 -3.82 -5.57 14.63
CA ASP A 184 -4.81 -6.48 15.23
C ASP A 184 -5.89 -6.85 14.22
N MET A 185 -6.31 -5.90 13.38
CA MET A 185 -7.22 -6.17 12.26
C MET A 185 -6.59 -7.11 11.23
N TRP A 186 -5.29 -6.90 10.88
CA TRP A 186 -4.60 -7.84 10.01
C TRP A 186 -4.54 -9.26 10.62
N ARG A 187 -4.29 -9.36 11.95
CA ARG A 187 -4.29 -10.65 12.67
C ARG A 187 -5.66 -11.32 12.66
N GLU A 188 -6.72 -10.55 12.86
CA GLU A 188 -8.09 -11.03 12.88
C GLU A 188 -8.51 -11.62 11.52
N PHE A 189 -8.34 -10.87 10.45
CA PHE A 189 -8.88 -11.24 9.14
C PHE A 189 -7.95 -12.10 8.27
N PHE A 190 -6.62 -11.89 8.37
CA PHE A 190 -5.68 -12.44 7.39
C PHE A 190 -4.71 -13.47 7.96
N LYS A 191 -4.37 -13.40 9.25
CA LYS A 191 -3.31 -14.25 9.84
C LYS A 191 -3.61 -15.74 9.67
N GLU A 192 -4.80 -16.20 10.03
CA GLU A 192 -5.14 -17.63 9.95
C GLU A 192 -5.37 -18.12 8.51
N PRO A 193 -6.06 -17.41 7.61
CA PRO A 193 -6.09 -17.76 6.19
C PRO A 193 -4.70 -17.89 5.57
N TYR A 194 -3.78 -16.97 5.85
CA TYR A 194 -2.40 -17.09 5.37
C TYR A 194 -1.64 -18.25 6.01
N ARG A 195 -1.86 -18.52 7.30
CA ARG A 195 -1.29 -19.71 7.97
C ARG A 195 -1.69 -21.01 7.26
N LYS A 196 -2.93 -21.13 6.81
CA LYS A 196 -3.39 -22.28 6.00
C LYS A 196 -2.59 -22.39 4.70
N ILE A 197 -2.43 -21.29 3.96
CA ILE A 197 -1.73 -21.28 2.66
C ILE A 197 -0.24 -21.61 2.83
N TYR A 198 0.48 -20.86 3.68
CA TYR A 198 1.93 -21.08 3.88
C TYR A 198 2.22 -22.39 4.59
N GLY A 199 1.35 -22.81 5.52
CA GLY A 199 1.41 -24.12 6.15
C GLY A 199 1.30 -25.26 5.13
N TYR A 200 0.39 -25.14 4.16
CA TYR A 200 0.26 -26.11 3.07
C TYR A 200 1.54 -26.15 2.20
N ILE A 201 2.02 -25.00 1.71
CA ILE A 201 3.24 -24.90 0.90
C ILE A 201 4.41 -25.59 1.61
N ARG A 202 4.62 -25.27 2.88
CA ARG A 202 5.71 -25.85 3.68
C ARG A 202 5.55 -27.35 3.94
N SER A 203 4.31 -27.82 4.13
CA SER A 203 4.02 -29.25 4.32
C SER A 203 4.39 -30.10 3.09
N GLN A 204 4.44 -29.47 1.91
CA GLN A 204 4.90 -30.09 0.67
C GLN A 204 6.42 -30.01 0.47
N GLY A 205 7.17 -29.50 1.47
CA GLY A 205 8.62 -29.34 1.39
C GLY A 205 9.09 -28.14 0.58
N MET A 206 8.20 -27.26 0.19
CA MET A 206 8.49 -26.07 -0.63
C MET A 206 8.80 -24.84 0.20
N ILE A 207 9.54 -23.91 -0.39
CA ILE A 207 9.89 -22.63 0.22
C ILE A 207 8.74 -21.66 0.01
N ALA A 208 8.30 -20.99 1.08
CA ALA A 208 7.29 -19.95 1.04
C ALA A 208 7.95 -18.56 1.00
N ILE A 209 7.83 -17.86 -0.12
CA ILE A 209 8.19 -16.44 -0.26
C ILE A 209 6.91 -15.63 -0.27
N HIS A 210 6.88 -14.55 0.50
CA HIS A 210 5.85 -13.52 0.43
C HIS A 210 6.44 -12.25 -0.18
N HIS A 211 5.79 -11.73 -1.21
CA HIS A 211 6.12 -10.42 -1.75
C HIS A 211 5.17 -9.36 -1.18
N ALA A 212 5.77 -8.31 -0.66
CA ALA A 212 5.13 -7.05 -0.38
C ALA A 212 6.20 -5.95 -0.34
N ASP A 213 6.08 -4.94 -1.18
CA ASP A 213 6.96 -3.76 -1.17
C ASP A 213 6.39 -2.65 -0.27
N SER A 214 6.18 -3.02 0.98
CA SER A 214 5.42 -2.28 1.98
C SER A 214 6.18 -2.15 3.30
N TYR A 215 5.72 -1.23 4.17
CA TYR A 215 6.15 -1.14 5.56
C TYR A 215 5.37 -2.17 6.40
N LEU A 216 6.02 -3.30 6.75
CA LEU A 216 5.41 -4.41 7.47
C LEU A 216 6.10 -4.72 8.83
N ALA A 217 7.01 -3.86 9.29
CA ALA A 217 7.73 -4.06 10.55
C ALA A 217 6.82 -4.42 11.74
N PRO A 218 5.60 -3.83 11.91
CA PRO A 218 4.73 -4.16 13.04
C PRO A 218 4.19 -5.60 13.07
N ILE A 219 4.17 -6.30 11.92
CA ILE A 219 3.64 -7.66 11.80
C ILE A 219 4.70 -8.71 11.41
N VAL A 220 5.98 -8.33 11.42
CA VAL A 220 7.07 -9.19 10.92
C VAL A 220 7.19 -10.50 11.70
N ASP A 221 6.93 -10.50 13.00
CA ASP A 221 6.91 -11.73 13.82
C ASP A 221 5.73 -12.63 13.46
N ASP A 222 4.57 -12.05 13.19
CA ASP A 222 3.39 -12.76 12.70
C ASP A 222 3.67 -13.40 11.33
N MET A 223 4.34 -12.69 10.42
CA MET A 223 4.77 -13.22 9.12
C MET A 223 5.65 -14.47 9.25
N ALA A 224 6.64 -14.42 10.13
CA ALA A 224 7.48 -15.59 10.41
C ALA A 224 6.70 -16.73 11.07
N GLU A 225 5.74 -16.42 11.95
CA GLU A 225 4.92 -17.40 12.66
C GLU A 225 3.96 -18.16 11.73
N ILE A 226 3.35 -17.48 10.75
CA ILE A 226 2.45 -18.13 9.77
C ILE A 226 3.18 -18.97 8.74
N GLY A 227 4.53 -18.91 8.71
CA GLY A 227 5.35 -19.79 7.91
C GLY A 227 6.03 -19.17 6.71
N ILE A 228 6.03 -17.85 6.57
CA ILE A 228 6.81 -17.15 5.55
C ILE A 228 8.30 -17.35 5.87
N GLN A 229 9.05 -17.86 4.89
CA GLN A 229 10.48 -18.13 5.03
C GLN A 229 11.35 -17.05 4.40
N CYS A 230 10.79 -16.31 3.46
CA CYS A 230 11.45 -15.16 2.86
C CYS A 230 10.42 -14.07 2.59
N TRP A 231 10.70 -12.86 3.04
CA TRP A 231 9.95 -11.67 2.64
C TRP A 231 10.74 -10.95 1.56
N GLN A 232 10.19 -10.94 0.32
CA GLN A 232 10.74 -10.20 -0.81
C GLN A 232 10.01 -8.87 -0.95
N GLY A 233 10.74 -7.83 -1.32
CA GLY A 233 10.25 -6.47 -1.41
C GLY A 233 10.48 -5.64 -0.13
N VAL A 234 11.32 -6.14 0.81
CA VAL A 234 11.55 -5.39 2.04
C VAL A 234 12.17 -4.03 1.76
N LEU A 235 11.43 -2.97 2.07
CA LEU A 235 11.83 -1.57 1.88
C LEU A 235 12.86 -1.13 2.93
N PRO A 236 13.77 -0.18 2.59
CA PRO A 236 14.70 0.41 3.56
C PRO A 236 14.02 1.01 4.80
N GLU A 237 12.80 1.54 4.63
CA GLU A 237 11.98 2.15 5.68
C GLU A 237 11.63 1.20 6.83
N ASN A 238 11.76 -0.11 6.61
CA ASN A 238 11.51 -1.14 7.62
C ASN A 238 12.65 -1.34 8.64
N ASP A 239 13.71 -0.54 8.62
CA ASP A 239 14.91 -0.76 9.47
C ASP A 239 15.40 -2.21 9.42
N ILE A 240 15.88 -2.65 8.26
CA ILE A 240 16.29 -4.03 7.99
C ILE A 240 17.24 -4.59 9.07
N PRO A 241 18.26 -3.88 9.56
CA PRO A 241 19.10 -4.35 10.66
C PRO A 241 18.34 -4.63 11.96
N ALA A 242 17.32 -3.82 12.30
CA ALA A 242 16.47 -4.08 13.46
C ALA A 242 15.63 -5.35 13.24
N LEU A 243 15.04 -5.51 12.06
CA LEU A 243 14.28 -6.71 11.70
C LEU A 243 15.14 -7.97 11.70
N GLN A 244 16.39 -7.92 11.23
CA GLN A 244 17.32 -9.04 11.29
C GLN A 244 17.56 -9.48 12.74
N ARG A 245 17.77 -8.53 13.66
CA ARG A 245 17.92 -8.83 15.09
C ARG A 245 16.67 -9.44 15.69
N GLN A 246 15.50 -8.87 15.39
CA GLN A 246 14.19 -9.32 15.88
C GLN A 246 13.85 -10.73 15.38
N LEU A 247 14.03 -10.96 14.10
CA LEU A 247 13.75 -12.26 13.45
C LEU A 247 14.74 -13.34 13.86
N ASN A 248 15.97 -12.99 14.18
CA ASN A 248 17.03 -13.93 14.58
C ASN A 248 17.11 -15.18 13.67
N GLY A 249 17.10 -14.95 12.36
CA GLY A 249 17.20 -15.99 11.34
C GLY A 249 15.93 -16.79 11.05
N ARG A 250 14.77 -16.42 11.62
CA ARG A 250 13.48 -17.10 11.35
C ARG A 250 12.95 -16.87 9.94
N MET A 251 13.36 -15.78 9.31
CA MET A 251 12.93 -15.38 7.96
C MET A 251 14.08 -14.67 7.24
N ILE A 252 14.18 -14.88 5.95
CA ILE A 252 15.12 -14.17 5.06
C ILE A 252 14.44 -12.86 4.63
N LEU A 253 15.21 -11.78 4.62
CA LEU A 253 14.81 -10.49 4.09
C LEU A 253 15.45 -10.28 2.72
N MET A 254 14.63 -10.11 1.67
CA MET A 254 15.08 -9.90 0.30
C MET A 254 14.60 -8.52 -0.17
N GLY A 255 15.54 -7.61 -0.45
CA GLY A 255 15.23 -6.24 -0.81
C GLY A 255 16.32 -5.27 -0.38
N GLY A 256 15.93 -4.15 0.21
CA GLY A 256 16.82 -3.15 0.79
C GLY A 256 17.37 -2.12 -0.19
N ILE A 257 17.31 -2.39 -1.51
CA ILE A 257 17.70 -1.43 -2.53
C ILE A 257 16.45 -0.70 -3.01
N GLY A 258 16.28 0.53 -2.53
CA GLY A 258 15.08 1.33 -2.81
C GLY A 258 15.06 1.98 -4.18
N ALA A 259 13.88 2.52 -4.55
CA ALA A 259 13.62 3.16 -5.84
C ALA A 259 14.46 4.42 -6.11
N ALA A 260 15.07 5.01 -5.10
CA ALA A 260 15.78 6.29 -5.21
C ALA A 260 16.92 6.29 -6.25
N ILE A 261 17.51 5.12 -6.52
CA ILE A 261 18.58 4.97 -7.52
C ILE A 261 18.10 4.54 -8.90
N ASP A 262 16.83 4.15 -9.04
CA ASP A 262 16.26 3.72 -10.32
C ASP A 262 15.65 4.90 -11.09
N ARG A 263 16.50 5.80 -11.53
CA ARG A 263 16.14 6.99 -12.29
C ARG A 263 16.96 7.06 -13.58
N PRO A 264 16.44 7.72 -14.62
CA PRO A 264 17.14 7.84 -15.90
C PRO A 264 18.45 8.65 -15.81
N ASP A 265 18.56 9.50 -14.81
CA ASP A 265 19.68 10.42 -14.55
C ASP A 265 20.61 9.96 -13.41
N SER A 266 20.34 8.81 -12.77
CA SER A 266 21.20 8.27 -11.72
C SER A 266 22.61 8.00 -12.24
N THR A 267 23.59 8.54 -11.54
CA THR A 267 25.00 8.35 -11.90
C THR A 267 25.54 7.02 -11.35
N GLU A 268 26.58 6.49 -11.99
CA GLU A 268 27.26 5.28 -11.52
C GLU A 268 27.69 5.40 -10.05
N GLU A 269 28.24 6.56 -9.65
CA GLU A 269 28.73 6.76 -8.27
C GLU A 269 27.59 6.79 -7.25
N GLU A 270 26.45 7.41 -7.57
CA GLU A 270 25.27 7.38 -6.72
C GLU A 270 24.76 5.95 -6.52
N ILE A 271 24.59 5.19 -7.60
CA ILE A 271 24.13 3.80 -7.55
C ILE A 271 25.10 2.96 -6.71
N ARG A 272 26.39 3.02 -7.01
CA ARG A 272 27.41 2.22 -6.30
C ARG A 272 27.51 2.59 -4.82
N SER A 273 27.49 3.87 -4.50
CA SER A 273 27.55 4.36 -3.12
C SER A 273 26.34 3.89 -2.31
N TYR A 274 25.15 4.00 -2.90
CA TYR A 274 23.91 3.54 -2.27
C TYR A 274 23.94 2.01 -2.00
N VAL A 275 24.26 1.23 -3.03
CA VAL A 275 24.30 -0.24 -2.92
C VAL A 275 25.34 -0.67 -1.90
N ARG A 276 26.54 -0.09 -1.92
CA ARG A 276 27.60 -0.36 -0.95
C ARG A 276 27.14 -0.13 0.49
N ASN A 277 26.48 1.00 0.74
CA ASN A 277 25.91 1.31 2.05
C ASN A 277 24.88 0.25 2.50
N VAL A 278 23.99 -0.19 1.61
CA VAL A 278 23.03 -1.27 1.90
C VAL A 278 23.76 -2.57 2.27
N LEU A 279 24.78 -2.96 1.48
CA LEU A 279 25.54 -4.19 1.73
C LEU A 279 26.31 -4.15 3.05
N GLU A 280 26.94 -3.03 3.37
CA GLU A 280 27.69 -2.84 4.62
C GLU A 280 26.77 -2.80 5.85
N THR A 281 25.57 -2.27 5.68
CA THR A 281 24.57 -2.11 6.77
C THR A 281 23.82 -3.40 7.03
N CYS A 282 23.32 -4.07 5.99
CA CYS A 282 22.42 -5.22 6.09
C CYS A 282 23.14 -6.57 5.95
N GLY A 283 24.25 -6.62 5.20
CA GLY A 283 25.00 -7.85 4.95
C GLY A 283 25.49 -8.57 6.21
N PRO A 284 26.10 -7.87 7.19
CA PRO A 284 26.62 -8.48 8.40
C PRO A 284 25.60 -9.20 9.27
N GLY A 285 24.32 -8.79 9.22
CA GLY A 285 23.23 -9.43 9.95
C GLY A 285 22.87 -10.82 9.46
N GLY A 286 23.27 -11.18 8.24
CA GLY A 286 22.89 -12.43 7.58
C GLY A 286 21.40 -12.54 7.24
N HIS A 287 21.00 -13.67 6.65
CA HIS A 287 19.60 -13.90 6.22
C HIS A 287 19.05 -12.74 5.38
N PHE A 288 19.92 -12.21 4.50
CA PHE A 288 19.65 -11.08 3.65
C PHE A 288 20.02 -11.38 2.20
N ILE A 289 19.15 -11.01 1.27
CA ILE A 289 19.38 -11.06 -0.17
C ILE A 289 19.17 -9.63 -0.69
N PRO A 290 20.25 -8.92 -1.05
CA PRO A 290 20.12 -7.58 -1.61
C PRO A 290 19.42 -7.64 -2.96
N SER A 291 18.39 -6.84 -3.12
CA SER A 291 17.69 -6.68 -4.39
C SER A 291 16.97 -5.35 -4.45
N ILE A 292 16.66 -4.92 -5.66
CA ILE A 292 15.70 -3.85 -5.86
C ILE A 292 14.32 -4.34 -5.37
N THR A 293 13.58 -3.46 -4.73
CA THR A 293 12.37 -3.87 -3.99
C THR A 293 11.15 -4.05 -4.90
N TYR A 294 11.18 -3.54 -6.11
CA TYR A 294 10.06 -3.56 -7.05
C TYR A 294 10.52 -3.92 -8.45
N GLY A 295 9.54 -4.29 -9.28
CA GLY A 295 9.74 -4.58 -10.69
C GLY A 295 10.23 -6.00 -10.97
N LEU A 296 10.05 -6.40 -12.21
CA LEU A 296 10.61 -7.61 -12.79
C LEU A 296 11.94 -7.29 -13.48
N ALA A 297 12.74 -8.31 -13.76
CA ALA A 297 13.94 -8.15 -14.57
C ALA A 297 13.63 -7.40 -15.86
N GLY A 298 14.33 -6.29 -16.10
CA GLY A 298 14.15 -5.44 -17.27
C GLY A 298 13.11 -4.32 -17.13
N THR A 299 12.45 -4.17 -15.97
CA THR A 299 11.55 -3.04 -15.70
C THR A 299 12.28 -1.84 -15.11
N ILE A 300 13.47 -2.03 -14.55
CA ILE A 300 14.35 -0.97 -14.07
C ILE A 300 15.19 -0.39 -15.22
N PHE A 301 15.73 0.80 -15.03
CA PHE A 301 16.60 1.42 -16.03
C PHE A 301 17.83 0.56 -16.28
N LYS A 302 18.13 0.24 -17.55
CA LYS A 302 19.15 -0.73 -17.98
C LYS A 302 20.57 -0.44 -17.49
N HIS A 303 20.87 0.80 -17.12
CA HIS A 303 22.18 1.17 -16.61
C HIS A 303 22.34 0.91 -15.10
N VAL A 304 21.25 0.66 -14.37
CA VAL A 304 21.25 0.49 -12.91
C VAL A 304 21.67 -0.92 -12.49
N ASP A 305 21.07 -1.96 -13.08
CA ASP A 305 21.35 -3.36 -12.77
C ASP A 305 22.83 -3.74 -12.76
N PRO A 306 23.62 -3.39 -13.82
CA PRO A 306 25.03 -3.81 -13.88
C PRO A 306 25.88 -3.26 -12.73
N PHE A 307 25.54 -2.08 -12.21
CA PHE A 307 26.26 -1.48 -11.10
C PHE A 307 25.86 -2.09 -9.76
N ILE A 308 24.60 -2.50 -9.60
CA ILE A 308 24.13 -3.27 -8.43
C ILE A 308 24.89 -4.60 -8.36
N ASP A 309 24.88 -5.38 -9.43
CA ASP A 309 25.55 -6.66 -9.54
C ASP A 309 27.06 -6.57 -9.25
N ASP A 310 27.71 -5.56 -9.82
CA ASP A 310 29.15 -5.37 -9.65
C ASP A 310 29.52 -5.02 -8.21
N GLU A 311 28.73 -4.17 -7.52
CA GLU A 311 28.96 -3.87 -6.10
C GLU A 311 28.72 -5.09 -5.20
N ILE A 312 27.69 -5.90 -5.48
CA ILE A 312 27.47 -7.17 -4.75
C ILE A 312 28.68 -8.11 -4.93
N ARG A 313 29.21 -8.26 -6.15
CA ARG A 313 30.40 -9.06 -6.42
C ARG A 313 31.64 -8.54 -5.71
N LYS A 314 31.87 -7.23 -5.71
CA LYS A 314 32.98 -6.57 -5.00
C LYS A 314 32.89 -6.79 -3.50
N TYR A 315 31.69 -6.62 -2.92
CA TYR A 315 31.44 -6.88 -1.52
C TYR A 315 31.75 -8.33 -1.17
N ASN A 316 31.27 -9.30 -1.94
CA ASN A 316 31.55 -10.71 -1.76
C ASN A 316 33.04 -11.04 -1.84
N ALA A 317 33.79 -10.40 -2.76
CA ALA A 317 35.23 -10.61 -2.88
C ALA A 317 36.03 -10.12 -1.66
N GLN A 318 35.49 -9.12 -0.94
CA GLN A 318 36.10 -8.61 0.30
C GLN A 318 35.75 -9.47 1.53
N LEU A 319 34.67 -10.27 1.44
CA LEU A 319 34.24 -11.18 2.49
C LEU A 319 35.16 -12.44 2.54
N HIS A 320 36.47 -12.28 2.73
CA HIS A 320 37.33 -13.36 3.24
C HIS A 320 36.95 -13.58 4.71
N LEU A 321 35.73 -14.06 4.98
CA LEU A 321 35.24 -14.27 6.33
C LEU A 321 35.94 -15.51 6.95
N PRO A 322 36.70 -15.34 8.04
CA PRO A 322 36.96 -16.44 8.93
C PRO A 322 35.62 -16.88 9.54
N VAL A 323 35.33 -18.17 9.43
CA VAL A 323 34.15 -18.80 10.04
C VAL A 323 34.10 -18.42 11.53
N ARG A 324 33.22 -17.55 11.95
CA ARG A 324 32.86 -17.42 13.36
C ARG A 324 31.93 -18.57 13.69
N ASN A 325 32.44 -19.50 14.52
CA ASN A 325 31.60 -20.51 15.15
C ASN A 325 30.44 -19.78 15.87
N THR A 326 29.23 -19.95 15.39
CA THR A 326 28.03 -19.48 16.07
C THR A 326 27.86 -20.33 17.33
N VAL A 327 28.29 -19.79 18.47
CA VAL A 327 27.93 -20.36 19.77
C VAL A 327 26.42 -20.16 19.91
N MET A 328 25.69 -21.26 19.91
CA MET A 328 24.29 -21.28 20.28
C MET A 328 24.16 -20.76 21.72
N LEU A 329 23.74 -19.53 21.88
CA LEU A 329 23.36 -19.00 23.19
C LEU A 329 22.07 -19.69 23.67
N PRO A 330 22.00 -20.12 24.94
CA PRO A 330 20.84 -20.81 25.46
C PRO A 330 19.60 -19.91 25.44
N ARG A 331 18.48 -20.49 25.04
CA ARG A 331 17.15 -19.86 25.01
C ARG A 331 16.81 -19.22 26.35
N ARG A 332 16.90 -17.91 26.46
CA ARG A 332 16.28 -17.16 27.54
C ARG A 332 14.82 -16.98 27.18
N ARG A 333 13.93 -17.65 27.91
CA ARG A 333 12.50 -17.36 27.89
C ARG A 333 12.30 -15.90 28.33
N VAL A 334 11.93 -15.04 27.40
CA VAL A 334 11.39 -13.74 27.75
C VAL A 334 9.95 -13.98 28.20
N ARG A 335 9.71 -13.79 29.49
CA ARG A 335 8.36 -13.73 30.05
C ARG A 335 7.72 -12.44 29.49
N SER A 336 6.68 -12.60 28.70
CA SER A 336 5.76 -11.51 28.38
C SER A 336 5.17 -10.98 29.68
N ALA A 337 5.40 -9.72 29.97
CA ALA A 337 4.68 -9.02 31.02
C ALA A 337 3.23 -8.82 30.55
N PRO A 338 2.23 -9.03 31.42
CA PRO A 338 0.85 -8.77 31.05
C PRO A 338 0.66 -7.26 30.89
N VAL A 339 0.12 -6.86 29.74
CA VAL A 339 -0.40 -5.52 29.55
C VAL A 339 -1.63 -5.40 30.44
N ALA A 340 -1.54 -4.55 31.44
CA ALA A 340 -2.64 -4.23 32.32
C ALA A 340 -3.70 -3.48 31.51
N GLY A 341 -4.88 -4.10 31.39
CA GLY A 341 -6.07 -3.44 30.89
C GLY A 341 -6.44 -2.29 31.84
N ALA A 342 -6.42 -1.08 31.32
CA ALA A 342 -7.00 0.07 32.00
C ALA A 342 -8.49 0.16 31.64
N SER A 343 -9.32 -0.50 32.41
CA SER A 343 -10.73 -0.17 32.52
C SER A 343 -10.82 1.00 33.52
N GLY A 344 -11.17 2.16 33.02
CA GLY A 344 -11.42 3.34 33.82
C GLY A 344 -12.46 4.19 33.14
N GLU A 345 -13.73 3.80 33.25
CA GLU A 345 -14.84 4.72 33.05
C GLU A 345 -14.85 5.70 34.22
N THR A 346 -14.29 6.87 34.03
CA THR A 346 -14.60 8.02 34.87
C THR A 346 -15.67 8.83 34.16
N SER A 347 -16.91 8.72 34.64
CA SER A 347 -17.98 9.65 34.32
C SER A 347 -17.62 11.04 34.86
N SER A 348 -17.03 11.86 34.04
CA SER A 348 -17.12 13.32 34.17
C SER A 348 -18.06 13.78 33.06
N THR A 349 -18.89 14.77 33.36
CA THR A 349 -19.74 15.49 32.38
C THR A 349 -18.86 15.99 31.23
N SER A 350 -18.56 15.09 30.30
CA SER A 350 -17.88 15.45 29.05
C SER A 350 -18.86 16.29 28.24
N ASP A 351 -18.45 17.47 27.85
CA ASP A 351 -19.15 18.31 26.87
C ASP A 351 -19.57 17.41 25.69
N VAL A 352 -20.83 17.48 25.28
CA VAL A 352 -21.39 16.70 24.17
C VAL A 352 -20.53 16.78 22.91
N LEU A 353 -19.84 17.90 22.68
CA LEU A 353 -18.91 18.09 21.57
C LEU A 353 -17.68 17.18 21.67
N SER A 354 -17.13 17.02 22.87
CA SER A 354 -16.03 16.08 23.13
C SER A 354 -16.45 14.63 22.92
N ALA A 355 -17.70 14.30 23.28
CA ALA A 355 -18.26 12.98 23.03
C ALA A 355 -18.47 12.71 21.53
N ILE A 356 -18.89 13.73 20.74
CA ILE A 356 -18.97 13.65 19.28
C ILE A 356 -17.57 13.36 18.69
N SER A 357 -16.57 14.18 19.06
CA SER A 357 -15.18 14.01 18.62
C SER A 357 -14.66 12.60 18.89
N THR A 358 -14.81 12.13 20.13
CA THR A 358 -14.36 10.78 20.54
C THR A 358 -15.08 9.66 19.78
N SER A 359 -16.40 9.80 19.58
CA SER A 359 -17.18 8.79 18.86
C SER A 359 -16.87 8.77 17.38
N LEU A 360 -16.54 9.93 16.79
CA LEU A 360 -16.10 10.05 15.40
C LEU A 360 -14.75 9.38 15.20
N CYS A 361 -13.76 9.62 16.06
CA CYS A 361 -12.45 8.93 16.02
C CYS A 361 -12.59 7.41 16.13
N LYS A 362 -13.61 6.92 16.85
CA LYS A 362 -13.90 5.49 16.98
C LYS A 362 -14.78 4.92 15.86
N GLY A 363 -15.16 5.72 14.89
CA GLY A 363 -16.02 5.29 13.78
C GLY A 363 -17.45 4.91 14.19
N GLN A 364 -17.92 5.37 15.36
CA GLN A 364 -19.21 5.00 15.94
C GLN A 364 -20.37 5.80 15.29
N ARG A 365 -20.66 5.52 14.04
CA ARG A 365 -21.59 6.24 13.17
C ARG A 365 -22.93 6.55 13.81
N ARG A 366 -23.64 5.55 14.35
CA ARG A 366 -24.94 5.75 15.03
C ARG A 366 -24.81 6.70 16.21
N ARG A 367 -23.75 6.50 16.99
CA ARG A 367 -23.49 7.31 18.18
C ARG A 367 -23.19 8.76 17.85
N VAL A 368 -22.43 9.01 16.79
CA VAL A 368 -22.17 10.37 16.29
C VAL A 368 -23.47 11.08 15.93
N LEU A 369 -24.35 10.43 15.16
CA LEU A 369 -25.66 11.01 14.79
C LEU A 369 -26.57 11.26 16.00
N GLU A 370 -26.62 10.34 16.97
CA GLU A 370 -27.36 10.52 18.23
C GLU A 370 -26.84 11.75 19.00
N LEU A 371 -25.51 11.86 19.13
CA LEU A 371 -24.88 12.96 19.86
C LEU A 371 -25.03 14.30 19.14
N VAL A 372 -24.99 14.34 17.80
CA VAL A 372 -25.27 15.54 17.02
C VAL A 372 -26.70 16.02 17.26
N ASN A 373 -27.69 15.11 17.20
CA ASN A 373 -29.08 15.47 17.49
C ASN A 373 -29.28 15.90 18.95
N THR A 374 -28.58 15.25 19.89
CA THR A 374 -28.60 15.65 21.32
C THR A 374 -28.03 17.07 21.48
N ALA A 375 -26.88 17.36 20.89
CA ALA A 375 -26.25 18.67 20.93
C ALA A 375 -27.17 19.78 20.36
N LEU A 376 -27.84 19.51 19.24
CA LEU A 376 -28.86 20.42 18.66
C LEU A 376 -30.02 20.65 19.63
N SER A 377 -30.52 19.61 20.30
CA SER A 377 -31.62 19.72 21.28
C SER A 377 -31.20 20.46 22.56
N GLU A 378 -29.92 20.42 22.92
CA GLU A 378 -29.33 21.18 24.02
C GLU A 378 -29.04 22.66 23.65
N GLY A 379 -29.37 23.07 22.43
CA GLY A 379 -29.22 24.45 21.96
C GLY A 379 -27.85 24.81 21.45
N LYS A 380 -26.99 23.83 21.20
CA LYS A 380 -25.72 24.06 20.50
C LYS A 380 -26.00 24.44 19.05
N SER A 381 -25.29 25.42 18.53
CA SER A 381 -25.39 25.79 17.12
C SER A 381 -24.78 24.69 16.21
N ALA A 382 -25.25 24.59 14.99
CA ALA A 382 -24.67 23.69 13.98
C ALA A 382 -23.19 23.97 13.75
N GLU A 383 -22.76 25.22 13.89
CA GLU A 383 -21.37 25.66 13.78
C GLU A 383 -20.50 25.18 14.94
N GLU A 384 -21.01 25.26 16.19
CA GLU A 384 -20.31 24.72 17.37
C GLU A 384 -20.13 23.21 17.27
N ILE A 385 -21.15 22.47 16.81
CA ILE A 385 -21.11 21.03 16.61
C ILE A 385 -20.11 20.66 15.51
N LEU A 386 -20.13 21.38 14.40
CA LEU A 386 -19.19 21.16 13.29
C LEU A 386 -17.75 21.39 13.74
N ASN A 387 -17.45 22.57 14.30
CA ASN A 387 -16.07 22.94 14.64
C ASN A 387 -15.56 22.22 15.90
N GLY A 388 -16.34 22.22 16.98
CA GLY A 388 -15.94 21.67 18.28
C GLY A 388 -16.11 20.16 18.43
N GLY A 389 -16.96 19.54 17.64
CA GLY A 389 -17.22 18.11 17.65
C GLY A 389 -16.58 17.38 16.48
N LEU A 390 -17.07 17.64 15.28
CA LEU A 390 -16.72 16.86 14.10
C LEU A 390 -15.31 17.17 13.57
N ILE A 391 -15.00 18.45 13.30
CA ILE A 391 -13.67 18.87 12.80
C ILE A 391 -12.60 18.61 13.86
N ALA A 392 -12.87 18.87 15.14
CA ALA A 392 -11.95 18.55 16.21
C ALA A 392 -11.61 17.06 16.26
N GLY A 393 -12.61 16.18 16.06
CA GLY A 393 -12.39 14.73 15.97
C GLY A 393 -11.54 14.34 14.77
N MET A 394 -11.82 14.89 13.59
CA MET A 394 -11.02 14.62 12.39
C MET A 394 -9.58 15.09 12.52
N ASN A 395 -9.34 16.25 13.15
CA ASN A 395 -7.98 16.73 13.42
C ASN A 395 -7.21 15.79 14.36
N THR A 396 -7.84 15.35 15.45
CA THR A 396 -7.23 14.37 16.37
C THR A 396 -6.91 13.07 15.65
N LEU A 397 -7.82 12.55 14.84
CA LEU A 397 -7.60 11.34 14.07
C LEU A 397 -6.49 11.52 13.02
N GLY A 398 -6.40 12.70 12.39
CA GLY A 398 -5.33 13.05 11.47
C GLY A 398 -3.95 13.09 12.14
N GLU A 399 -3.86 13.61 13.36
CA GLU A 399 -2.62 13.57 14.16
C GLU A 399 -2.24 12.12 14.53
N ASP A 400 -3.23 11.30 14.89
CA ASP A 400 -3.02 9.88 15.19
C ASP A 400 -2.58 9.10 13.95
N PHE A 401 -3.14 9.40 12.78
CA PHE A 401 -2.73 8.82 11.51
C PHE A 401 -1.28 9.19 11.17
N SER A 402 -0.90 10.46 11.28
CA SER A 402 0.48 10.91 11.04
C SER A 402 1.48 10.30 12.02
N ALA A 403 1.05 9.99 13.24
CA ALA A 403 1.86 9.34 14.27
C ALA A 403 1.84 7.79 14.19
N GLY A 404 1.18 7.20 13.20
CA GLY A 404 1.05 5.74 13.04
C GLY A 404 0.16 5.05 14.09
N ARG A 405 -0.69 5.81 14.80
CA ARG A 405 -1.66 5.28 15.78
C ARG A 405 -3.04 5.04 15.20
N ALA A 406 -3.38 5.68 14.10
CA ALA A 406 -4.57 5.40 13.30
C ALA A 406 -4.18 4.97 11.88
N PHE A 407 -5.05 4.27 11.19
CA PHE A 407 -4.81 3.69 9.88
C PHE A 407 -5.88 4.13 8.88
N VAL A 408 -5.75 3.72 7.62
CA VAL A 408 -6.66 4.13 6.54
C VAL A 408 -8.13 3.81 6.84
N PRO A 409 -8.48 2.61 7.36
CA PRO A 409 -9.88 2.30 7.65
C PRO A 409 -10.54 3.26 8.64
N GLU A 410 -9.84 3.62 9.74
CA GLU A 410 -10.36 4.55 10.73
C GLU A 410 -10.64 5.93 10.11
N MET A 411 -9.75 6.40 9.23
CA MET A 411 -9.95 7.65 8.49
C MET A 411 -11.19 7.59 7.59
N LEU A 412 -11.36 6.50 6.84
CA LEU A 412 -12.50 6.31 5.93
C LEU A 412 -13.84 6.28 6.66
N ILE A 413 -13.91 5.55 7.78
CA ILE A 413 -15.13 5.44 8.58
C ILE A 413 -15.47 6.77 9.25
N ALA A 414 -14.48 7.45 9.82
CA ALA A 414 -14.67 8.76 10.43
C ALA A 414 -15.20 9.79 9.42
N ALA A 415 -14.70 9.76 8.18
CA ALA A 415 -15.20 10.62 7.13
C ALA A 415 -16.62 10.26 6.68
N LYS A 416 -16.98 8.98 6.61
CA LYS A 416 -18.40 8.58 6.42
C LYS A 416 -19.28 9.08 7.56
N CYS A 417 -18.81 9.02 8.82
CA CYS A 417 -19.50 9.59 9.98
C CYS A 417 -19.68 11.11 9.82
N MET A 418 -18.61 11.81 9.43
CA MET A 418 -18.60 13.25 9.17
C MET A 418 -19.62 13.63 8.09
N SER A 419 -19.60 12.95 6.92
CA SER A 419 -20.50 13.23 5.80
C SER A 419 -21.97 13.11 6.21
N GLN A 420 -22.32 12.07 6.98
CA GLN A 420 -23.70 11.90 7.44
C GLN A 420 -24.12 12.90 8.51
N ALA A 421 -23.22 13.26 9.43
CA ALA A 421 -23.47 14.33 10.38
C ALA A 421 -23.69 15.66 9.66
N MET A 422 -22.93 15.91 8.58
CA MET A 422 -23.09 17.09 7.73
C MET A 422 -24.44 17.13 7.00
N GLU A 423 -25.03 16.00 6.60
CA GLU A 423 -26.39 15.97 6.04
C GLU A 423 -27.43 16.52 7.02
N VAL A 424 -27.26 16.25 8.33
CA VAL A 424 -28.12 16.77 9.41
C VAL A 424 -27.87 18.26 9.64
N LEU A 425 -26.61 18.70 9.64
CA LEU A 425 -26.22 20.07 9.96
C LEU A 425 -26.41 21.04 8.78
N LYS A 426 -26.23 20.59 7.54
CA LYS A 426 -26.24 21.41 6.33
C LYS A 426 -27.50 22.29 6.17
N PRO A 427 -28.75 21.82 6.43
CA PRO A 427 -29.93 22.67 6.37
C PRO A 427 -29.93 23.79 7.42
N LEU A 428 -29.28 23.54 8.59
CA LEU A 428 -29.20 24.49 9.71
C LEU A 428 -28.07 25.52 9.50
N LEU A 429 -27.10 25.19 8.65
CA LEU A 429 -25.99 26.05 8.28
C LEU A 429 -26.35 27.01 7.10
N GLN A 430 -27.46 26.75 6.34
CA GLN A 430 -27.88 27.54 5.20
C GLN A 430 -28.33 28.97 5.51
N GLY A 431 -28.15 29.47 6.72
CA GLY A 431 -28.41 30.87 7.13
C GLY A 431 -27.20 31.55 7.78
N SER A 432 -26.13 30.84 8.04
CA SER A 432 -24.87 31.36 8.54
C SER A 432 -23.84 31.42 7.39
N ASP A 433 -23.06 32.51 7.34
CA ASP A 433 -21.98 32.75 6.38
C ASP A 433 -20.80 31.74 6.58
N LEU A 434 -21.08 30.44 6.71
CA LEU A 434 -20.06 29.42 6.67
C LEU A 434 -19.59 29.26 5.23
N LYS A 435 -18.73 30.16 4.81
CA LYS A 435 -17.91 29.96 3.63
C LYS A 435 -17.03 28.72 3.90
N ALA A 436 -17.04 27.76 2.97
CA ALA A 436 -15.99 26.75 2.90
C ALA A 436 -14.65 27.46 3.12
N VAL A 437 -13.73 26.82 3.84
CA VAL A 437 -12.40 27.41 4.11
C VAL A 437 -11.74 27.84 2.80
N GLY A 438 -12.10 27.16 1.69
CA GLY A 438 -11.73 27.46 0.31
C GLY A 438 -11.96 26.26 -0.58
N LYS A 439 -11.51 26.36 -1.83
CA LYS A 439 -11.61 25.29 -2.83
C LYS A 439 -10.25 24.79 -3.28
N ALA A 440 -10.14 23.48 -3.46
CA ALA A 440 -8.98 22.81 -4.01
C ALA A 440 -9.38 21.91 -5.19
N VAL A 441 -8.56 21.84 -6.21
CA VAL A 441 -8.60 20.78 -7.21
C VAL A 441 -7.54 19.73 -6.87
N ILE A 442 -7.92 18.45 -6.91
CA ILE A 442 -7.02 17.31 -6.66
C ILE A 442 -7.10 16.31 -7.81
N GLY A 443 -6.01 15.66 -8.12
CA GLY A 443 -5.97 14.60 -9.12
C GLY A 443 -4.66 13.83 -9.07
N THR A 444 -4.67 12.62 -9.59
CA THR A 444 -3.45 11.90 -9.93
C THR A 444 -3.03 12.29 -11.34
N VAL A 445 -1.78 12.69 -11.50
CA VAL A 445 -1.28 13.24 -12.76
C VAL A 445 -1.28 12.22 -13.90
N LYS A 446 -1.26 12.70 -15.14
CA LYS A 446 -1.27 11.87 -16.34
C LYS A 446 -0.17 10.82 -16.34
N GLY A 447 -0.51 9.62 -16.82
CA GLY A 447 0.37 8.46 -16.83
C GLY A 447 0.40 7.71 -15.49
N ASP A 448 -0.47 8.07 -14.54
CA ASP A 448 -0.57 7.41 -13.24
C ASP A 448 -2.03 7.13 -12.88
N LEU A 449 -2.34 5.88 -12.53
CA LEU A 449 -3.69 5.42 -12.19
C LEU A 449 -3.88 5.14 -10.70
N HIS A 450 -2.86 5.42 -9.87
CA HIS A 450 -2.96 5.21 -8.44
C HIS A 450 -3.83 6.26 -7.79
N ASP A 451 -4.88 5.86 -7.13
CA ASP A 451 -5.88 6.74 -6.52
C ASP A 451 -5.87 6.77 -4.99
N ILE A 452 -5.32 5.72 -4.34
CA ILE A 452 -5.36 5.54 -2.88
C ILE A 452 -4.82 6.76 -2.14
N GLY A 453 -3.60 7.19 -2.45
CA GLY A 453 -2.97 8.35 -1.81
C GLY A 453 -3.77 9.65 -2.04
N LYS A 454 -4.23 9.86 -3.27
CA LYS A 454 -5.06 10.98 -3.67
C LYS A 454 -6.39 11.00 -2.89
N ASN A 455 -7.06 9.85 -2.79
CA ASN A 455 -8.35 9.74 -2.11
C ASN A 455 -8.23 10.01 -0.60
N ILE A 456 -7.15 9.57 0.04
CA ILE A 456 -6.87 9.89 1.45
C ILE A 456 -6.66 11.41 1.63
N VAL A 457 -5.92 12.07 0.73
CA VAL A 457 -5.73 13.53 0.79
C VAL A 457 -7.05 14.27 0.54
N LYS A 458 -7.83 13.85 -0.46
CA LYS A 458 -9.17 14.39 -0.71
C LYS A 458 -10.03 14.35 0.54
N LEU A 459 -10.08 13.17 1.17
CA LEU A 459 -10.86 12.95 2.38
C LEU A 459 -10.41 13.87 3.52
N ALA A 460 -9.10 14.02 3.72
CA ALA A 460 -8.53 14.92 4.72
C ALA A 460 -8.86 16.41 4.43
N PHE A 461 -8.87 16.79 3.17
CA PHE A 461 -9.28 18.14 2.74
C PHE A 461 -10.76 18.40 3.03
N GLU A 462 -11.64 17.50 2.58
CA GLU A 462 -13.10 17.60 2.80
C GLU A 462 -13.43 17.64 4.30
N SER A 463 -12.77 16.80 5.09
CA SER A 463 -12.91 16.76 6.54
C SER A 463 -12.43 18.03 7.24
N SER A 464 -11.54 18.78 6.61
CA SER A 464 -11.05 20.08 7.10
C SER A 464 -11.86 21.28 6.61
N GLY A 465 -13.01 21.03 5.95
CA GLY A 465 -13.90 22.06 5.45
C GLY A 465 -13.47 22.69 4.11
N ILE A 466 -12.59 22.02 3.36
CA ILE A 466 -12.17 22.43 2.01
C ILE A 466 -13.10 21.78 0.98
N GLU A 467 -13.67 22.56 0.07
CA GLU A 467 -14.42 22.03 -1.06
C GLU A 467 -13.45 21.45 -2.11
N VAL A 468 -13.61 20.18 -2.46
CA VAL A 468 -12.66 19.48 -3.34
C VAL A 468 -13.28 19.16 -4.69
N VAL A 469 -12.57 19.56 -5.75
CA VAL A 469 -12.84 19.17 -7.14
C VAL A 469 -11.89 18.04 -7.49
N ASP A 470 -12.40 16.82 -7.55
CA ASP A 470 -11.62 15.62 -7.82
C ASP A 470 -11.59 15.34 -9.33
N LEU A 471 -10.40 15.34 -9.93
CA LEU A 471 -10.18 15.03 -11.34
C LEU A 471 -10.02 13.52 -11.59
N GLY A 472 -9.98 12.71 -10.54
CA GLY A 472 -9.70 11.29 -10.65
C GLY A 472 -8.22 11.00 -10.89
N VAL A 473 -7.96 10.01 -11.75
CA VAL A 473 -6.62 9.56 -12.12
C VAL A 473 -6.30 9.91 -13.57
N ASP A 474 -5.04 9.74 -13.99
CA ASP A 474 -4.58 10.00 -15.36
C ASP A 474 -4.96 11.41 -15.87
N SER A 475 -4.90 12.38 -14.98
CA SER A 475 -5.35 13.74 -15.24
C SER A 475 -4.25 14.58 -15.87
N SER A 476 -4.51 15.16 -17.05
CA SER A 476 -3.53 16.00 -17.74
C SER A 476 -3.30 17.32 -17.01
N ALA A 477 -2.14 17.92 -17.18
CA ALA A 477 -1.82 19.23 -16.60
C ALA A 477 -2.83 20.32 -17.03
N GLU A 478 -3.33 20.26 -18.26
CA GLU A 478 -4.38 21.14 -18.76
C GLU A 478 -5.67 21.02 -17.94
N ALA A 479 -6.08 19.78 -17.59
CA ALA A 479 -7.30 19.55 -16.80
C ALA A 479 -7.21 20.18 -15.41
N PHE A 480 -6.04 20.14 -14.76
CA PHE A 480 -5.84 20.83 -13.47
C PHE A 480 -6.02 22.33 -13.60
N ILE A 481 -5.45 22.95 -14.65
CA ILE A 481 -5.54 24.40 -14.87
C ILE A 481 -6.96 24.82 -15.22
N GLU A 482 -7.63 24.11 -16.11
CA GLU A 482 -9.02 24.36 -16.50
C GLU A 482 -9.96 24.26 -15.32
N ALA A 483 -9.82 23.18 -14.51
CA ALA A 483 -10.65 23.00 -13.32
C ALA A 483 -10.38 24.09 -12.27
N ALA A 484 -9.12 24.45 -12.02
CA ALA A 484 -8.77 25.50 -11.08
C ALA A 484 -9.38 26.87 -11.48
N GLN A 485 -9.37 27.18 -12.78
CA GLN A 485 -9.97 28.42 -13.30
C GLN A 485 -11.51 28.38 -13.26
N ARG A 486 -12.12 27.30 -13.72
CA ARG A 486 -13.57 27.14 -13.81
C ARG A 486 -14.22 27.19 -12.43
N GLU A 487 -13.64 26.50 -11.46
CA GLU A 487 -14.16 26.37 -10.10
C GLU A 487 -13.59 27.41 -9.13
N ASN A 488 -12.70 28.28 -9.61
CA ASN A 488 -12.00 29.28 -8.79
C ASN A 488 -11.28 28.69 -7.57
N CYS A 489 -10.52 27.59 -7.81
CA CYS A 489 -9.75 26.93 -6.77
C CYS A 489 -8.49 27.73 -6.43
N SER A 490 -8.18 27.82 -5.15
CA SER A 490 -6.95 28.45 -4.64
C SER A 490 -5.80 27.46 -4.42
N ILE A 491 -6.10 26.14 -4.48
CA ILE A 491 -5.12 25.07 -4.33
C ILE A 491 -5.24 24.12 -5.52
N ILE A 492 -4.09 23.70 -6.04
CA ILE A 492 -3.94 22.60 -6.98
C ILE A 492 -3.10 21.53 -6.29
N ALA A 493 -3.66 20.35 -6.04
CA ALA A 493 -2.99 19.24 -5.37
C ALA A 493 -2.74 18.11 -6.37
N CYS A 494 -1.47 17.84 -6.66
CA CYS A 494 -1.04 16.82 -7.61
C CYS A 494 -0.50 15.59 -6.87
N SER A 495 -1.03 14.42 -7.18
CA SER A 495 -0.56 13.12 -6.68
C SER A 495 0.17 12.35 -7.77
N SER A 496 1.27 11.68 -7.41
CA SER A 496 1.97 10.72 -8.28
C SER A 496 2.60 9.60 -7.46
N LEU A 497 2.49 8.36 -7.92
CA LEU A 497 3.17 7.21 -7.32
C LEU A 497 4.34 6.72 -8.19
N LEU A 498 4.38 7.09 -9.47
CA LEU A 498 5.40 6.68 -10.41
C LEU A 498 6.41 7.81 -10.67
N THR A 499 7.70 7.46 -10.71
CA THR A 499 8.75 8.41 -11.10
C THR A 499 8.57 8.91 -12.54
N THR A 500 8.00 8.07 -13.41
CA THR A 500 7.76 8.40 -14.83
C THR A 500 6.68 9.46 -15.03
N SER A 501 5.71 9.56 -14.13
CA SER A 501 4.60 10.53 -14.20
C SER A 501 4.90 11.86 -13.48
N MET A 502 5.98 11.95 -12.69
CA MET A 502 6.37 13.17 -11.96
C MET A 502 6.52 14.39 -12.88
N ASN A 503 7.03 14.20 -14.10
CA ASN A 503 7.22 15.31 -15.06
C ASN A 503 5.91 16.06 -15.36
N GLU A 504 4.76 15.42 -15.22
CA GLU A 504 3.47 16.08 -15.41
C GLU A 504 3.17 17.08 -14.30
N MET A 505 3.69 16.88 -13.07
CA MET A 505 3.62 17.89 -12.00
C MET A 505 4.38 19.17 -12.37
N ALA A 506 5.58 19.05 -12.94
CA ALA A 506 6.34 20.20 -13.44
C ALA A 506 5.57 20.93 -14.56
N ARG A 507 4.88 20.18 -15.41
CA ARG A 507 4.03 20.74 -16.46
C ARG A 507 2.82 21.51 -15.90
N VAL A 508 2.21 21.04 -14.80
CA VAL A 508 1.15 21.81 -14.11
C VAL A 508 1.68 23.15 -13.64
N VAL A 509 2.87 23.20 -13.05
CA VAL A 509 3.51 24.46 -12.61
C VAL A 509 3.76 25.39 -13.80
N GLU A 510 4.32 24.87 -14.91
CA GLU A 510 4.57 25.64 -16.11
C GLU A 510 3.28 26.22 -16.72
N LEU A 511 2.23 25.38 -16.83
CA LEU A 511 0.95 25.80 -17.40
C LEU A 511 0.20 26.79 -16.50
N ALA A 512 0.32 26.70 -15.18
CA ALA A 512 -0.21 27.71 -14.28
C ALA A 512 0.40 29.09 -14.53
N GLY A 513 1.71 29.13 -14.83
CA GLY A 513 2.41 30.34 -15.27
C GLY A 513 1.89 30.88 -16.59
N LYS A 514 1.78 30.02 -17.61
CA LYS A 514 1.28 30.40 -18.94
C LYS A 514 -0.19 30.88 -18.91
N ALA A 515 -0.99 30.30 -18.04
CA ALA A 515 -2.40 30.67 -17.86
C ALA A 515 -2.60 31.93 -17.00
N GLY A 516 -1.54 32.51 -16.43
CA GLY A 516 -1.59 33.70 -15.59
C GLY A 516 -2.30 33.49 -14.24
N ILE A 517 -2.32 32.27 -13.74
CA ILE A 517 -2.92 31.93 -12.43
C ILE A 517 -1.88 31.54 -11.37
N ARG A 518 -0.58 31.50 -11.71
CA ARG A 518 0.47 31.02 -10.80
C ARG A 518 0.45 31.71 -9.43
N ASP A 519 0.27 33.04 -9.42
CA ASP A 519 0.20 33.82 -8.19
C ASP A 519 -1.15 33.68 -7.44
N LYS A 520 -2.18 33.13 -8.11
CA LYS A 520 -3.53 32.95 -7.55
C LYS A 520 -3.74 31.58 -6.93
N VAL A 521 -2.89 30.61 -7.28
CA VAL A 521 -2.99 29.24 -6.79
C VAL A 521 -1.75 28.85 -5.99
N THR A 522 -1.94 27.93 -5.06
CA THR A 522 -0.85 27.22 -4.38
C THR A 522 -0.80 25.79 -4.93
N ILE A 523 0.32 25.42 -5.51
CA ILE A 523 0.53 24.09 -6.09
C ILE A 523 1.19 23.19 -5.04
N MET A 524 0.46 22.18 -4.62
CA MET A 524 0.90 21.16 -3.67
C MET A 524 1.21 19.88 -4.41
N ILE A 525 2.31 19.22 -4.04
CA ILE A 525 2.67 17.91 -4.58
C ILE A 525 2.81 16.89 -3.45
N GLY A 526 2.45 15.64 -3.77
CA GLY A 526 2.58 14.51 -2.87
C GLY A 526 2.59 13.18 -3.62
N GLY A 527 2.95 12.14 -2.90
CA GLY A 527 3.07 10.78 -3.41
C GLY A 527 4.48 10.22 -3.24
N ALA A 528 4.59 8.91 -3.33
CA ALA A 528 5.77 8.17 -2.90
C ALA A 528 7.13 8.60 -3.51
N PRO A 529 7.22 8.95 -4.81
CA PRO A 529 8.50 9.35 -5.40
C PRO A 529 8.81 10.84 -5.21
N THR A 530 7.87 11.64 -4.66
CA THR A 530 8.05 13.09 -4.52
C THR A 530 8.85 13.43 -3.25
N SER A 531 9.57 14.54 -3.29
CA SER A 531 10.38 15.04 -2.16
C SER A 531 10.33 16.57 -2.10
N GLN A 532 10.86 17.13 -1.01
CA GLN A 532 11.00 18.58 -0.86
C GLN A 532 11.93 19.15 -1.94
N GLU A 533 13.03 18.46 -2.25
CA GLU A 533 14.00 18.86 -3.27
C GLU A 533 13.35 18.87 -4.66
N TYR A 534 12.52 17.88 -4.96
CA TYR A 534 11.78 17.85 -6.22
C TYR A 534 10.75 18.98 -6.31
N CYS A 535 10.03 19.25 -5.21
CA CYS A 535 9.10 20.38 -5.12
C CYS A 535 9.77 21.71 -5.47
N GLU A 536 10.93 21.96 -4.87
CA GLU A 536 11.74 23.16 -5.14
C GLU A 536 12.26 23.19 -6.58
N ALA A 537 12.73 22.07 -7.10
CA ALA A 537 13.28 21.98 -8.45
C ALA A 537 12.27 22.30 -9.56
N ILE A 538 10.99 21.89 -9.37
CA ILE A 538 9.93 22.17 -10.34
C ILE A 538 9.21 23.52 -10.08
N GLY A 539 9.52 24.19 -8.97
CA GLY A 539 8.88 25.46 -8.59
C GLY A 539 7.45 25.31 -8.08
N ALA A 540 7.09 24.15 -7.51
CA ALA A 540 5.86 23.97 -6.74
C ALA A 540 5.99 24.64 -5.37
N ASP A 541 4.85 24.89 -4.70
CA ASP A 541 4.85 25.68 -3.46
C ASP A 541 5.01 24.82 -2.21
N LEU A 542 4.44 23.62 -2.21
CA LEU A 542 4.39 22.78 -1.03
C LEU A 542 4.56 21.30 -1.40
N TYR A 543 5.47 20.65 -0.69
CA TYR A 543 5.53 19.20 -0.59
C TYR A 543 4.90 18.75 0.73
N THR A 544 4.13 17.65 0.67
CA THR A 544 3.51 17.06 1.86
C THR A 544 3.69 15.54 1.87
N PRO A 545 4.34 15.00 2.90
CA PRO A 545 4.65 13.57 2.97
C PRO A 545 3.42 12.70 3.28
N ASP A 546 2.37 13.30 3.84
CA ASP A 546 1.15 12.61 4.28
C ASP A 546 -0.09 13.51 4.16
N ALA A 547 -1.27 12.88 4.19
CA ALA A 547 -2.54 13.54 3.97
C ALA A 547 -2.94 14.51 5.08
N ALA A 548 -2.63 14.22 6.34
CA ALA A 548 -2.96 15.10 7.47
C ALA A 548 -2.12 16.38 7.41
N THR A 549 -0.83 16.25 7.09
CA THR A 549 0.04 17.41 6.84
C THR A 549 -0.44 18.22 5.63
N ALA A 550 -0.91 17.55 4.57
CA ALA A 550 -1.48 18.21 3.40
C ALA A 550 -2.71 19.04 3.77
N ALA A 551 -3.66 18.48 4.51
CA ALA A 551 -4.87 19.17 4.92
C ALA A 551 -4.58 20.37 5.83
N ARG A 552 -3.72 20.20 6.83
CA ARG A 552 -3.33 21.30 7.72
C ARG A 552 -2.70 22.46 6.96
N LYS A 553 -1.72 22.18 6.09
CA LYS A 553 -1.07 23.22 5.27
C LYS A 553 -2.03 23.88 4.29
N ALA A 554 -2.96 23.12 3.72
CA ALA A 554 -3.99 23.64 2.83
C ALA A 554 -4.90 24.66 3.56
N VAL A 555 -5.36 24.33 4.77
CA VAL A 555 -6.17 25.24 5.60
C VAL A 555 -5.38 26.50 5.96
N GLU A 556 -4.10 26.39 6.33
CA GLU A 556 -3.22 27.54 6.61
C GLU A 556 -3.14 28.49 5.41
N VAL A 557 -2.90 27.93 4.21
CA VAL A 557 -2.83 28.71 2.97
C VAL A 557 -4.15 29.41 2.65
N LEU A 558 -5.27 28.69 2.73
CA LEU A 558 -6.59 29.22 2.40
C LEU A 558 -7.01 30.34 3.35
N ARG A 559 -6.73 30.19 4.65
CA ARG A 559 -6.98 31.26 5.65
C ARG A 559 -6.12 32.47 5.39
N ALA A 560 -4.82 32.30 5.08
CA ALA A 560 -3.93 33.42 4.77
C ALA A 560 -4.34 34.19 3.51
N ARG A 561 -4.98 33.54 2.53
CA ARG A 561 -5.50 34.19 1.31
C ARG A 561 -6.85 34.88 1.53
N SER A 562 -7.58 34.51 2.57
CA SER A 562 -8.88 35.10 2.92
C SER A 562 -8.77 36.29 3.87
N ALA A 563 -7.61 36.49 4.52
CA ALA A 563 -7.27 37.59 5.42
C ALA A 563 -6.70 38.79 4.63
#